data_7affe6ecac41c544463bf18909e00bd7
#
_entry.id   7affe6ecac41c544463bf18909e00bd7
#
_cell.length_a   1.000
_cell.length_b   1.000
_cell.length_c   1.000
_cell.angle_alpha   90.00
_cell.angle_beta   90.00
_cell.angle_gamma   90.00
#
_symmetry.space_group_name_H-M   'P 1'
#
loop_
_entity.id
_entity.type
_entity.pdbx_description
1 polymer ?
#
loop_
_entity_poly.entity_id
_entity_poly.type
_entity_poly.pdbx_seq_one_letter_code
_entity_poly.pdbx_strand_id
1 'polypeptide(L)'
;MILIHGTIGDPAQQAIDGTLTVNRLDDSFPPINWPVCSSHFKALLYLQPGPNKLRFEFSNPKLNRRSSASAHASYLTLHMLPPTSTPPLQLAILVAKDSPETFDAIPARVEREGNDLDLAVRKFRMAAYLWQAFTAEQMCRNKLGRRAFRFEEEWAPGSSNYRDAELGAMRSEARVHIIRSEKTVDELRRLGKAAQQCDNGAAAQGDPLFDVAAEAVQTHFKPLPGQKQYVGVLLLDSQWDPETKTVRGHTARSGSAGDLQLAVFGSHCLQSYPASFEEIAPAFTDCTPTDTQHVANEGSQSGTSWEAANLGIGAHLHGVGHLFGAPHQESGVMKKDYLMLNRSFVAREAYSTRTRSKGGPVKIDDECKWHRLDCLRFRSHPCFRLPNDPALHPDSSVQGFRIDGNQAIVMASTGVSFLEILPEGSEVCRAWIEYPVENGSPQRQVVLGEQELRSRLPQKQRGGGGLRVRVRSYGGGSLDIPDLKKLCSKESSLKLGSGKVAYRQQAITGRAKSGGERETCEVVFMGDARQNNRVLSRIAVFHGATLDGLEFVYDDASTQVLGRRPDGGRTDVFEVDIRKGEYLTGFNLRVGAGIEGVQFLTSVGRKSAMFGSQQGGSL
;
A
#
# COMPACT_ATOMS: atom_id res chain seq x y z
N MET A 1 8.63 -13.83 7.07
CA MET A 1 8.30 -13.88 8.52
C MET A 1 6.81 -14.06 8.73
N ILE A 2 6.40 -14.79 9.76
CA ILE A 2 4.99 -14.86 10.16
C ILE A 2 4.87 -14.72 11.69
N LEU A 3 3.72 -14.21 12.12
CA LEU A 3 3.33 -14.14 13.50
C LEU A 3 2.39 -15.32 13.81
N ILE A 4 2.63 -16.00 14.92
CA ILE A 4 1.70 -16.96 15.47
C ILE A 4 1.31 -16.56 16.89
N HIS A 5 0.11 -16.94 17.29
CA HIS A 5 -0.40 -16.78 18.64
C HIS A 5 -1.11 -18.07 19.06
N GLY A 6 -1.13 -18.32 20.34
CA GLY A 6 -1.76 -19.51 20.86
C GLY A 6 -1.94 -19.48 22.37
N THR A 7 -2.45 -20.58 22.88
CA THR A 7 -2.70 -20.77 24.31
C THR A 7 -1.99 -22.04 24.83
N ILE A 8 -1.56 -21.98 26.09
CA ILE A 8 -0.97 -23.11 26.82
C ILE A 8 -2.00 -23.59 27.82
N GLY A 9 -2.41 -24.85 27.67
CA GLY A 9 -3.47 -25.44 28.49
C GLY A 9 -4.83 -24.82 28.24
N ASP A 10 -5.73 -24.92 29.23
CA ASP A 10 -7.03 -24.28 29.20
C ASP A 10 -7.02 -23.02 30.09
N PRO A 11 -6.98 -21.82 29.53
CA PRO A 11 -6.93 -20.59 30.31
C PRO A 11 -8.18 -20.34 31.17
N ALA A 12 -9.29 -20.99 30.86
CA ALA A 12 -10.51 -20.89 31.67
C ALA A 12 -10.42 -21.69 32.99
N GLN A 13 -9.57 -22.73 33.03
CA GLN A 13 -9.34 -23.51 34.26
C GLN A 13 -8.27 -22.84 35.14
N GLN A 14 -7.12 -22.57 34.60
CA GLN A 14 -6.02 -21.93 35.33
C GLN A 14 -5.10 -21.21 34.34
N ALA A 15 -5.02 -19.89 34.46
CA ALA A 15 -4.06 -19.08 33.68
C ALA A 15 -2.63 -19.32 34.23
N ILE A 16 -1.69 -19.58 33.32
CA ILE A 16 -0.29 -19.86 33.65
C ILE A 16 0.64 -18.90 32.90
N ASP A 17 1.70 -18.50 33.58
CA ASP A 17 2.81 -17.75 32.98
C ASP A 17 4.00 -18.69 32.78
N GLY A 18 4.91 -18.37 31.86
CA GLY A 18 6.10 -19.16 31.60
C GLY A 18 6.84 -18.72 30.36
N THR A 19 7.61 -19.63 29.80
CA THR A 19 8.39 -19.41 28.57
C THR A 19 8.05 -20.47 27.54
N LEU A 20 7.80 -20.04 26.33
CA LEU A 20 7.67 -20.89 25.16
C LEU A 20 8.96 -20.81 24.35
N THR A 21 9.65 -21.94 24.20
CA THR A 21 10.80 -22.08 23.32
C THR A 21 10.33 -22.64 21.99
N VAL A 22 10.65 -21.96 20.91
CA VAL A 22 10.37 -22.41 19.55
C VAL A 22 11.66 -22.91 18.92
N ASN A 23 11.69 -24.21 18.60
CA ASN A 23 12.82 -24.88 17.96
C ASN A 23 12.46 -25.23 16.52
N ARG A 24 13.37 -25.00 15.61
CA ARG A 24 13.31 -25.56 14.25
C ARG A 24 14.00 -26.91 14.25
N LEU A 25 13.40 -27.91 13.60
CA LEU A 25 13.89 -29.29 13.60
C LEU A 25 14.60 -29.67 12.28
N ASP A 26 14.51 -28.82 11.27
CA ASP A 26 14.97 -29.07 9.90
C ASP A 26 16.13 -28.17 9.46
N ASP A 27 16.56 -27.26 10.30
CA ASP A 27 17.74 -26.44 10.05
C ASP A 27 18.48 -26.04 11.35
N SER A 28 19.55 -25.25 11.19
CA SER A 28 20.42 -24.77 12.30
C SER A 28 19.95 -23.44 12.90
N PHE A 29 18.74 -22.96 12.58
CA PHE A 29 18.23 -21.71 13.18
C PHE A 29 18.07 -21.90 14.71
N PRO A 30 18.60 -20.98 15.53
CA PRO A 30 18.62 -21.18 16.97
C PRO A 30 17.21 -21.17 17.58
N PRO A 31 17.05 -21.84 18.74
CA PRO A 31 15.82 -21.74 19.52
C PRO A 31 15.59 -20.31 20.01
N ILE A 32 14.35 -19.82 19.86
CA ILE A 32 13.95 -18.50 20.34
C ILE A 32 12.91 -18.64 21.45
N ASN A 33 13.09 -17.87 22.52
CA ASN A 33 12.22 -17.87 23.70
C ASN A 33 11.20 -16.73 23.64
N TRP A 34 9.95 -17.06 23.90
CA TRP A 34 8.84 -16.12 23.91
C TRP A 34 8.10 -16.16 25.26
N PRO A 35 7.73 -14.99 25.82
CA PRO A 35 6.98 -14.97 27.07
C PRO A 35 5.56 -15.52 26.90
N VAL A 36 5.12 -16.33 27.86
CA VAL A 36 3.73 -16.76 28.03
C VAL A 36 3.15 -15.99 29.20
N CYS A 37 2.07 -15.26 28.96
CA CYS A 37 1.37 -14.46 29.97
C CYS A 37 -0.10 -14.86 30.00
N SER A 38 -0.58 -15.24 31.18
CA SER A 38 -1.97 -15.68 31.37
C SER A 38 -2.38 -16.75 30.35
N SER A 39 -1.53 -17.75 30.16
CA SER A 39 -1.65 -18.84 29.18
C SER A 39 -1.54 -18.43 27.69
N HIS A 40 -1.40 -17.17 27.37
CA HIS A 40 -1.31 -16.71 25.97
C HIS A 40 0.14 -16.40 25.58
N PHE A 41 0.49 -16.70 24.33
CA PHE A 41 1.77 -16.35 23.75
C PHE A 41 1.63 -15.75 22.34
N LYS A 42 2.65 -15.01 21.94
CA LYS A 42 2.87 -14.52 20.57
C LYS A 42 4.32 -14.74 20.20
N ALA A 43 4.56 -15.30 19.02
CA ALA A 43 5.89 -15.64 18.55
C ALA A 43 6.06 -15.25 17.08
N LEU A 44 7.16 -14.59 16.76
CA LEU A 44 7.59 -14.34 15.39
C LEU A 44 8.40 -15.54 14.90
N LEU A 45 8.08 -16.03 13.70
CA LEU A 45 8.76 -17.18 13.11
C LEU A 45 9.49 -16.79 11.84
N TYR A 46 10.75 -17.19 11.77
CA TYR A 46 11.51 -17.22 10.52
C TYR A 46 11.16 -18.49 9.76
N LEU A 47 10.73 -18.37 8.50
CA LEU A 47 10.41 -19.51 7.64
C LEU A 47 11.31 -19.53 6.42
N GLN A 48 11.72 -20.72 6.01
CA GLN A 48 12.38 -20.97 4.74
C GLN A 48 11.39 -21.52 3.71
N PRO A 49 11.66 -21.39 2.39
CA PRO A 49 10.86 -22.03 1.37
C PRO A 49 10.70 -23.54 1.58
N GLY A 50 9.49 -24.03 1.39
CA GLY A 50 9.16 -25.44 1.61
C GLY A 50 8.64 -25.75 3.02
N PRO A 51 8.76 -27.00 3.51
CA PRO A 51 8.30 -27.42 4.82
C PRO A 51 9.21 -26.88 5.93
N ASN A 52 8.61 -26.40 7.01
CA ASN A 52 9.27 -25.93 8.22
C ASN A 52 8.70 -26.70 9.40
N LYS A 53 9.50 -27.58 9.99
CA LYS A 53 9.11 -28.39 11.15
C LYS A 53 9.49 -27.68 12.44
N LEU A 54 8.50 -27.40 13.26
CA LEU A 54 8.65 -26.61 14.48
C LEU A 54 8.26 -27.44 15.69
N ARG A 55 9.03 -27.31 16.75
CA ARG A 55 8.71 -27.82 18.09
C ARG A 55 8.52 -26.65 19.03
N PHE A 56 7.37 -26.61 19.67
CA PHE A 56 7.01 -25.64 20.69
C PHE A 56 7.15 -26.31 22.05
N GLU A 57 7.97 -25.79 22.92
CA GLU A 57 8.27 -26.35 24.22
C GLU A 57 7.94 -25.31 25.30
N PHE A 58 6.95 -25.61 26.13
CA PHE A 58 6.56 -24.77 27.24
C PHE A 58 7.28 -25.18 28.53
N SER A 59 7.84 -24.20 29.23
CA SER A 59 8.45 -24.39 30.53
C SER A 59 7.92 -23.37 31.56
N ASN A 60 7.71 -23.87 32.79
CA ASN A 60 7.39 -23.05 33.94
C ASN A 60 8.08 -23.63 35.19
N PRO A 61 8.81 -22.83 35.98
CA PRO A 61 9.51 -23.29 37.17
C PRO A 61 8.61 -23.97 38.23
N LYS A 62 7.33 -23.62 38.26
CA LYS A 62 6.36 -24.21 39.21
C LYS A 62 5.87 -25.59 38.78
N LEU A 63 5.80 -25.87 37.48
CA LEU A 63 5.39 -27.19 36.96
C LEU A 63 6.50 -28.23 37.09
N ASN A 64 7.74 -27.84 36.88
CA ASN A 64 8.91 -28.73 36.95
C ASN A 64 9.14 -29.36 38.33
N ARG A 65 8.53 -28.81 39.40
CA ARG A 65 8.61 -29.37 40.77
C ARG A 65 7.59 -30.48 41.05
N ARG A 66 6.56 -30.67 40.20
CA ARG A 66 5.43 -31.56 40.46
C ARG A 66 5.28 -32.70 39.47
N SER A 67 6.03 -32.72 38.39
CA SER A 67 5.91 -33.73 37.31
C SER A 67 7.28 -34.28 36.93
N SER A 68 7.34 -35.60 36.72
CA SER A 68 8.50 -36.28 36.15
C SER A 68 8.73 -35.93 34.65
N ALA A 69 7.77 -35.27 34.01
CA ALA A 69 7.89 -34.77 32.64
C ALA A 69 8.38 -33.31 32.64
N SER A 70 9.59 -33.10 32.19
CA SER A 70 10.29 -31.83 32.28
C SER A 70 9.84 -30.76 31.25
N ALA A 71 9.04 -31.12 30.25
CA ALA A 71 8.58 -30.17 29.22
C ALA A 71 7.28 -30.63 28.54
N HIS A 72 6.39 -29.68 28.28
CA HIS A 72 5.21 -29.90 27.42
C HIS A 72 5.55 -29.43 26.01
N ALA A 73 5.60 -30.37 25.07
CA ALA A 73 5.95 -30.07 23.68
C ALA A 73 4.77 -30.31 22.72
N SER A 74 4.67 -29.47 21.73
CA SER A 74 3.76 -29.60 20.59
C SER A 74 4.54 -29.39 19.28
N TYR A 75 4.05 -29.98 18.20
CA TYR A 75 4.70 -29.94 16.90
C TYR A 75 3.80 -29.30 15.85
N LEU A 76 4.38 -28.52 14.94
CA LEU A 76 3.68 -27.89 13.83
C LEU A 76 4.57 -27.94 12.58
N THR A 77 3.99 -28.31 11.44
CA THR A 77 4.67 -28.19 10.15
C THR A 77 3.99 -27.10 9.34
N LEU A 78 4.76 -26.10 8.92
CA LEU A 78 4.32 -25.00 8.06
C LEU A 78 4.98 -25.10 6.71
N HIS A 79 4.19 -25.05 5.62
CA HIS A 79 4.71 -25.01 4.27
C HIS A 79 4.74 -23.57 3.77
N MET A 80 5.92 -23.04 3.48
CA MET A 80 6.10 -21.70 2.92
C MET A 80 6.26 -21.78 1.41
N LEU A 81 5.34 -21.15 0.69
CA LEU A 81 5.43 -20.92 -0.75
C LEU A 81 5.97 -19.50 -1.00
N PRO A 82 7.20 -19.36 -1.50
CA PRO A 82 7.79 -18.04 -1.69
C PRO A 82 7.07 -17.27 -2.82
N PRO A 83 6.72 -16.00 -2.61
CA PRO A 83 6.09 -15.15 -3.63
C PRO A 83 7.14 -14.58 -4.60
N THR A 84 7.85 -15.46 -5.33
CA THR A 84 9.01 -15.08 -6.15
C THR A 84 8.68 -14.17 -7.33
N SER A 85 7.45 -14.20 -7.84
CA SER A 85 7.00 -13.40 -8.98
C SER A 85 6.48 -12.01 -8.63
N THR A 86 6.38 -11.68 -7.34
CA THR A 86 5.88 -10.38 -6.91
C THR A 86 7.00 -9.34 -6.81
N PRO A 87 6.73 -8.05 -7.09
CA PRO A 87 7.69 -6.98 -6.79
C PRO A 87 7.99 -6.96 -5.28
N PRO A 88 9.27 -6.78 -4.87
CA PRO A 88 9.62 -6.64 -3.47
C PRO A 88 9.30 -5.25 -2.93
N LEU A 89 9.10 -5.14 -1.60
CA LEU A 89 9.37 -3.92 -0.88
C LEU A 89 10.88 -3.87 -0.62
N GLN A 90 11.54 -2.88 -1.19
CA GLN A 90 12.96 -2.64 -0.98
C GLN A 90 13.16 -1.79 0.27
N LEU A 91 14.23 -2.04 1.01
CA LEU A 91 14.58 -1.29 2.20
C LEU A 91 15.83 -0.45 1.90
N ALA A 92 15.80 0.83 2.26
CA ALA A 92 16.93 1.72 2.07
C ALA A 92 17.17 2.58 3.31
N ILE A 93 18.43 2.77 3.67
CA ILE A 93 18.86 3.79 4.62
C ILE A 93 19.54 4.88 3.82
N LEU A 94 19.00 6.09 3.90
CA LEU A 94 19.58 7.28 3.29
C LEU A 94 20.50 7.94 4.29
N VAL A 95 21.76 8.13 3.90
CA VAL A 95 22.79 8.82 4.65
C VAL A 95 23.26 10.08 3.92
N ALA A 96 23.59 11.13 4.63
CA ALA A 96 24.15 12.33 4.07
C ALA A 96 25.54 12.07 3.47
N LYS A 97 26.02 12.98 2.62
CA LYS A 97 27.34 12.94 2.02
C LYS A 97 28.47 12.88 3.05
N ASP A 98 28.31 13.61 4.14
CA ASP A 98 29.25 13.75 5.26
C ASP A 98 28.71 13.15 6.57
N SER A 99 27.79 12.16 6.44
CA SER A 99 27.18 11.50 7.59
C SER A 99 28.23 10.87 8.51
N PRO A 100 28.10 11.04 9.84
CA PRO A 100 28.90 10.29 10.82
C PRO A 100 28.47 8.82 10.90
N GLU A 101 27.42 8.40 10.16
CA GLU A 101 26.85 7.05 10.14
C GLU A 101 26.34 6.59 11.52
N THR A 102 25.83 7.54 12.31
CA THR A 102 25.25 7.28 13.63
C THR A 102 23.83 7.81 13.74
N PHE A 103 23.07 7.28 14.68
CA PHE A 103 21.72 7.75 15.00
C PHE A 103 21.61 8.16 16.47
N ASP A 104 20.58 8.96 16.80
CA ASP A 104 20.35 9.43 18.16
C ASP A 104 20.03 8.27 19.11
N ALA A 105 20.77 8.21 20.23
CA ALA A 105 20.54 7.25 21.29
C ALA A 105 20.96 7.83 22.65
N ILE A 106 20.38 7.32 23.73
CA ILE A 106 20.80 7.68 25.08
C ILE A 106 22.21 7.13 25.38
N PRO A 107 23.04 7.83 26.18
CA PRO A 107 24.43 7.41 26.45
C PRO A 107 24.58 5.96 26.92
N ALA A 108 23.72 5.51 27.81
CA ALA A 108 23.74 4.14 28.32
C ALA A 108 23.48 3.07 27.22
N ARG A 109 22.74 3.40 26.16
CA ARG A 109 22.56 2.50 25.01
C ARG A 109 23.77 2.54 24.09
N VAL A 110 24.33 3.72 23.84
CA VAL A 110 25.55 3.85 23.04
C VAL A 110 26.69 3.04 23.66
N GLU A 111 26.85 3.09 24.98
CA GLU A 111 27.86 2.29 25.70
C GLU A 111 27.62 0.78 25.60
N ARG A 112 26.34 0.34 25.63
CA ARG A 112 25.97 -1.08 25.63
C ARG A 112 25.99 -1.72 24.25
N GLU A 113 25.46 -1.05 23.22
CA GLU A 113 25.18 -1.64 21.91
C GLU A 113 25.68 -0.80 20.71
N GLY A 114 26.18 0.42 20.97
CA GLY A 114 26.54 1.37 19.93
C GLY A 114 25.34 2.10 19.33
N ASN A 115 25.60 2.89 18.27
CA ASN A 115 24.58 3.59 17.49
C ASN A 115 25.04 3.79 16.03
N ASP A 116 25.83 2.85 15.53
CA ASP A 116 26.41 2.89 14.20
C ASP A 116 25.45 2.42 13.09
N LEU A 117 25.91 2.49 11.86
CA LEU A 117 25.15 2.10 10.67
C LEU A 117 24.80 0.59 10.67
N ASP A 118 25.71 -0.28 11.14
CA ASP A 118 25.46 -1.72 11.18
C ASP A 118 24.31 -2.05 12.14
N LEU A 119 24.27 -1.41 13.30
CA LEU A 119 23.16 -1.53 14.22
C LEU A 119 21.87 -0.93 13.63
N ALA A 120 21.95 0.19 12.92
CA ALA A 120 20.82 0.79 12.23
C ALA A 120 20.22 -0.16 11.19
N VAL A 121 21.05 -0.84 10.40
CA VAL A 121 20.63 -1.87 9.43
C VAL A 121 19.88 -3.01 10.12
N ARG A 122 20.42 -3.55 11.21
CA ARG A 122 19.78 -4.64 11.97
C ARG A 122 18.42 -4.23 12.54
N LYS A 123 18.36 -3.06 13.20
CA LYS A 123 17.13 -2.53 13.79
C LYS A 123 16.06 -2.23 12.72
N PHE A 124 16.44 -1.64 11.59
CA PHE A 124 15.51 -1.36 10.51
C PHE A 124 15.02 -2.63 9.81
N ARG A 125 15.92 -3.60 9.58
CA ARG A 125 15.57 -4.93 9.06
C ARG A 125 14.54 -5.62 9.97
N MET A 126 14.74 -5.57 11.28
CA MET A 126 13.81 -6.16 12.24
C MET A 126 12.46 -5.46 12.24
N ALA A 127 12.42 -4.13 12.17
CA ALA A 127 11.18 -3.37 12.02
C ALA A 127 10.40 -3.81 10.76
N ALA A 128 11.09 -3.99 9.64
CA ALA A 128 10.50 -4.46 8.38
C ALA A 128 9.94 -5.89 8.51
N TYR A 129 10.61 -6.77 9.21
CA TYR A 129 10.09 -8.12 9.51
C TYR A 129 8.83 -8.09 10.36
N LEU A 130 8.74 -7.17 11.32
CA LEU A 130 7.52 -6.95 12.10
C LEU A 130 6.37 -6.45 11.22
N TRP A 131 6.62 -5.53 10.27
CA TRP A 131 5.60 -5.09 9.30
C TRP A 131 5.06 -6.24 8.46
N GLN A 132 5.96 -7.08 7.93
CA GLN A 132 5.58 -8.23 7.10
C GLN A 132 4.74 -9.23 7.89
N ALA A 133 5.18 -9.61 9.08
CA ALA A 133 4.50 -10.59 9.91
C ALA A 133 3.13 -10.10 10.39
N PHE A 134 3.05 -8.84 10.84
CA PHE A 134 1.81 -8.17 11.20
C PHE A 134 0.82 -8.17 10.02
N THR A 135 1.29 -7.75 8.84
CA THR A 135 0.43 -7.66 7.65
C THR A 135 -0.07 -9.03 7.21
N ALA A 136 0.81 -10.06 7.19
CA ALA A 136 0.42 -11.43 6.87
C ALA A 136 -0.67 -11.97 7.82
N GLU A 137 -0.54 -11.70 9.11
CA GLU A 137 -1.52 -12.11 10.12
C GLU A 137 -2.85 -11.37 9.95
N GLN A 138 -2.81 -10.05 9.72
CA GLN A 138 -4.02 -9.26 9.48
C GLN A 138 -4.76 -9.69 8.20
N MET A 139 -4.06 -10.01 7.12
CA MET A 139 -4.65 -10.54 5.90
C MET A 139 -5.32 -11.90 6.14
N CYS A 140 -4.67 -12.78 6.93
CA CYS A 140 -5.21 -14.07 7.32
C CYS A 140 -6.50 -13.92 8.16
N ARG A 141 -6.50 -13.05 9.17
CA ARG A 141 -7.68 -12.76 10.01
C ARG A 141 -8.84 -12.20 9.20
N ASN A 142 -8.53 -11.47 8.14
CA ASN A 142 -9.53 -10.95 7.19
C ASN A 142 -9.99 -12.00 6.15
N LYS A 143 -9.58 -13.27 6.26
CA LYS A 143 -9.92 -14.37 5.35
C LYS A 143 -9.46 -14.16 3.90
N LEU A 144 -8.34 -13.45 3.73
CA LEU A 144 -7.75 -13.15 2.42
C LEU A 144 -6.47 -13.96 2.14
N GLY A 145 -6.19 -14.98 2.98
CA GLY A 145 -4.93 -15.74 2.96
C GLY A 145 -3.81 -15.00 3.67
N ARG A 146 -2.69 -15.70 3.96
CA ARG A 146 -1.50 -15.08 4.59
C ARG A 146 -0.67 -14.31 3.55
N ARG A 147 -1.22 -13.25 3.00
CA ARG A 147 -0.60 -12.38 2.02
C ARG A 147 0.26 -11.34 2.71
N ALA A 148 1.47 -11.15 2.23
CA ALA A 148 2.31 -10.02 2.59
C ALA A 148 3.25 -9.72 1.42
N PHE A 149 3.82 -8.52 1.44
CA PHE A 149 4.92 -8.18 0.56
C PHE A 149 6.17 -8.99 0.92
N ARG A 150 7.01 -9.30 -0.06
CA ARG A 150 8.35 -9.86 0.15
C ARG A 150 9.39 -8.75 0.17
N PHE A 151 10.58 -9.06 0.67
CA PHE A 151 11.76 -8.22 0.52
C PHE A 151 12.66 -8.74 -0.61
N GLU A 152 13.55 -7.90 -1.08
CA GLU A 152 14.77 -8.34 -1.73
C GLU A 152 15.63 -9.01 -0.66
N GLU A 153 16.17 -10.18 -0.94
CA GLU A 153 16.94 -10.96 0.01
C GLU A 153 18.40 -11.06 -0.44
N GLU A 154 19.30 -11.11 0.53
CA GLU A 154 20.72 -11.35 0.34
C GLU A 154 21.20 -12.52 1.20
N TRP A 155 22.15 -13.28 0.70
CA TRP A 155 22.82 -14.32 1.45
C TRP A 155 24.01 -13.72 2.17
N ALA A 156 23.88 -13.52 3.47
CA ALA A 156 24.84 -12.79 4.30
C ALA A 156 25.00 -13.45 5.68
N PRO A 157 26.02 -13.09 6.48
CA PRO A 157 26.08 -13.47 7.89
C PRO A 157 24.79 -13.03 8.59
N GLY A 158 24.10 -13.98 9.23
CA GLY A 158 22.81 -13.76 9.87
C GLY A 158 22.94 -12.75 11.02
N SER A 159 22.06 -11.78 11.05
CA SER A 159 22.06 -10.70 12.04
C SER A 159 20.76 -10.64 12.85
N SER A 160 19.77 -11.45 12.49
CA SER A 160 18.44 -11.44 13.08
C SER A 160 18.31 -12.19 14.40
N ASN A 161 19.36 -12.89 14.85
CA ASN A 161 19.47 -13.54 16.16
C ASN A 161 20.91 -13.50 16.68
N TYR A 162 21.10 -13.58 17.98
CA TYR A 162 22.41 -13.44 18.62
C TYR A 162 23.38 -14.54 18.21
N ARG A 163 22.93 -15.80 18.15
CA ARG A 163 23.80 -16.94 17.87
C ARG A 163 24.35 -16.90 16.44
N ASP A 164 23.51 -16.59 15.45
CA ASP A 164 23.99 -16.48 14.07
C ASP A 164 24.95 -15.29 13.89
N ALA A 165 24.66 -14.17 14.56
CA ALA A 165 25.54 -13.00 14.58
C ALA A 165 26.92 -13.32 15.21
N GLU A 166 26.97 -14.08 16.30
CA GLU A 166 28.20 -14.51 16.96
C GLU A 166 29.01 -15.51 16.12
N LEU A 167 28.32 -16.47 15.50
CA LEU A 167 28.97 -17.54 14.73
C LEU A 167 29.23 -17.19 13.28
N GLY A 168 28.72 -16.08 12.78
CA GLY A 168 28.78 -15.72 11.37
C GLY A 168 28.01 -16.69 10.48
N ALA A 169 26.97 -17.35 11.00
CA ALA A 169 26.18 -18.31 10.26
C ALA A 169 25.44 -17.63 9.11
N MET A 170 25.56 -18.17 7.90
CA MET A 170 24.97 -17.58 6.71
C MET A 170 23.45 -17.77 6.66
N ARG A 171 22.71 -16.72 6.35
CA ARG A 171 21.25 -16.68 6.23
C ARG A 171 20.77 -15.90 5.02
N SER A 172 19.55 -16.17 4.56
CA SER A 172 18.85 -15.27 3.66
C SER A 172 18.15 -14.21 4.50
N GLU A 173 18.60 -12.96 4.39
CA GLU A 173 18.04 -11.83 5.12
C GLU A 173 17.56 -10.73 4.16
N ALA A 174 16.58 -9.94 4.61
CA ALA A 174 16.12 -8.79 3.84
C ALA A 174 17.27 -7.81 3.63
N ARG A 175 17.56 -7.50 2.36
CA ARG A 175 18.61 -6.56 2.00
C ARG A 175 18.21 -5.14 2.38
N VAL A 176 19.13 -4.42 3.00
CA VAL A 176 19.00 -3.00 3.30
C VAL A 176 20.05 -2.25 2.49
N HIS A 177 19.58 -1.44 1.54
CA HIS A 177 20.46 -0.63 0.67
C HIS A 177 20.93 0.61 1.42
N ILE A 178 22.21 0.88 1.40
CA ILE A 178 22.77 2.14 1.90
C ILE A 178 22.92 3.10 0.73
N ILE A 179 22.19 4.20 0.80
CA ILE A 179 22.14 5.21 -0.27
C ILE A 179 22.74 6.51 0.26
N ARG A 180 23.76 7.04 -0.43
CA ARG A 180 24.35 8.34 -0.08
C ARG A 180 23.66 9.45 -0.87
N SER A 181 23.21 10.46 -0.14
CA SER A 181 22.73 11.71 -0.71
C SER A 181 23.90 12.58 -1.16
N GLU A 182 23.67 13.43 -2.15
CA GLU A 182 24.59 14.53 -2.51
C GLU A 182 24.55 15.69 -1.50
N LYS A 183 23.57 15.69 -0.58
CA LYS A 183 23.38 16.71 0.45
C LYS A 183 24.18 16.38 1.70
N THR A 184 24.65 17.43 2.37
CA THR A 184 25.31 17.32 3.68
C THR A 184 24.28 17.12 4.79
N VAL A 185 24.74 16.68 5.97
CA VAL A 185 23.91 16.56 7.18
C VAL A 185 23.18 17.86 7.49
N ASP A 186 23.90 18.99 7.45
CA ASP A 186 23.33 20.30 7.72
C ASP A 186 22.25 20.70 6.73
N GLU A 187 22.44 20.41 5.43
CA GLU A 187 21.45 20.66 4.40
C GLU A 187 20.18 19.84 4.65
N LEU A 188 20.31 18.52 4.90
CA LEU A 188 19.17 17.65 5.18
C LEU A 188 18.39 18.09 6.43
N ARG A 189 19.11 18.46 7.51
CA ARG A 189 18.48 18.92 8.75
C ARG A 189 17.75 20.25 8.62
N ARG A 190 18.19 21.14 7.71
CA ARG A 190 17.49 22.39 7.41
C ARG A 190 16.20 22.15 6.61
N LEU A 191 16.22 21.24 5.64
CA LEU A 191 15.05 20.91 4.81
C LEU A 191 13.89 20.33 5.66
N GLY A 192 14.20 19.46 6.62
CA GLY A 192 13.19 18.85 7.49
C GLY A 192 12.45 19.82 8.42
N LYS A 193 13.04 21.00 8.75
CA LYS A 193 12.33 22.03 9.54
C LYS A 193 11.14 22.66 8.78
N ALA A 194 11.23 22.77 7.47
CA ALA A 194 10.18 23.34 6.65
C ALA A 194 8.94 22.42 6.55
N ALA A 195 9.14 21.10 6.61
CA ALA A 195 8.06 20.12 6.50
C ALA A 195 7.18 20.07 7.77
N GLN A 196 7.76 20.23 8.97
CA GLN A 196 7.03 20.18 10.23
C GLN A 196 6.11 21.39 10.48
N GLN A 197 6.37 22.53 9.85
CA GLN A 197 5.53 23.74 9.96
C GLN A 197 4.25 23.67 9.10
N CYS A 198 4.12 22.67 8.24
CA CYS A 198 3.01 22.53 7.29
C CYS A 198 1.87 21.60 7.76
N ASP A 199 1.88 21.13 9.00
CA ASP A 199 0.89 20.19 9.57
C ASP A 199 -0.54 20.76 9.72
N ASN A 200 -0.81 21.97 9.22
CA ASN A 200 -2.13 22.61 9.26
C ASN A 200 -2.99 22.30 8.02
N GLY A 201 -3.03 21.04 7.56
CA GLY A 201 -4.11 20.57 6.66
C GLY A 201 -4.12 21.15 5.23
N ALA A 202 -3.23 22.05 4.87
CA ALA A 202 -3.01 22.45 3.50
C ALA A 202 -2.03 21.47 2.85
N ALA A 203 -2.41 20.87 1.73
CA ALA A 203 -1.51 20.12 0.89
C ALA A 203 -0.34 21.02 0.51
N ALA A 204 0.74 20.99 1.29
CA ALA A 204 1.93 21.77 1.02
C ALA A 204 2.49 21.31 -0.34
N GLN A 205 2.61 22.24 -1.26
CA GLN A 205 3.29 22.03 -2.53
C GLN A 205 4.77 21.76 -2.21
N GLY A 206 5.19 20.47 -2.26
CA GLY A 206 6.56 20.01 -2.14
C GLY A 206 7.00 19.72 -0.69
N ASP A 207 7.66 18.59 -0.52
CA ASP A 207 8.44 18.26 0.66
C ASP A 207 9.89 18.07 0.20
N PRO A 208 10.75 19.09 0.37
CA PRO A 208 12.11 19.04 -0.19
C PRO A 208 12.93 17.85 0.29
N LEU A 209 12.66 17.35 1.51
CA LEU A 209 13.38 16.20 2.04
C LEU A 209 12.91 14.89 1.38
N PHE A 210 11.60 14.78 1.09
CA PHE A 210 11.07 13.68 0.29
C PHE A 210 11.63 13.70 -1.14
N ASP A 211 11.74 14.88 -1.75
CA ASP A 211 12.27 15.03 -3.11
C ASP A 211 13.74 14.62 -3.18
N VAL A 212 14.56 14.99 -2.18
CA VAL A 212 15.97 14.54 -2.07
C VAL A 212 16.04 13.02 -1.91
N ALA A 213 15.18 12.42 -1.09
CA ALA A 213 15.14 10.98 -0.92
C ALA A 213 14.74 10.29 -2.23
N ALA A 214 13.75 10.82 -2.94
CA ALA A 214 13.30 10.29 -4.22
C ALA A 214 14.39 10.33 -5.30
N GLU A 215 15.12 11.45 -5.41
CA GLU A 215 16.24 11.61 -6.34
C GLU A 215 17.37 10.62 -6.05
N ALA A 216 17.77 10.48 -4.79
CA ALA A 216 18.83 9.56 -4.37
C ALA A 216 18.44 8.09 -4.64
N VAL A 217 17.19 7.71 -4.32
CA VAL A 217 16.65 6.38 -4.57
C VAL A 217 16.56 6.09 -6.08
N GLN A 218 16.10 7.06 -6.88
CA GLN A 218 16.03 6.93 -8.34
C GLN A 218 17.42 6.74 -8.96
N THR A 219 18.40 7.49 -8.49
CA THR A 219 19.79 7.38 -8.95
C THR A 219 20.40 6.03 -8.59
N HIS A 220 20.07 5.47 -7.42
CA HIS A 220 20.58 4.18 -6.95
C HIS A 220 19.96 3.01 -7.72
N PHE A 221 18.64 2.93 -7.81
CA PHE A 221 17.96 1.77 -8.41
C PHE A 221 17.81 1.84 -9.92
N LYS A 222 17.79 3.03 -10.51
CA LYS A 222 17.64 3.27 -11.96
C LYS A 222 16.49 2.46 -12.57
N PRO A 223 15.24 2.62 -12.08
CA PRO A 223 14.12 1.83 -12.54
C PRO A 223 13.89 1.98 -14.03
N LEU A 224 13.55 0.90 -14.71
CA LEU A 224 13.15 0.95 -16.10
C LEU A 224 11.80 1.64 -16.25
N PRO A 225 11.57 2.41 -17.33
CA PRO A 225 10.28 3.06 -17.56
C PRO A 225 9.12 2.06 -17.51
N GLY A 226 8.08 2.37 -16.72
CA GLY A 226 6.92 1.52 -16.51
C GLY A 226 7.12 0.39 -15.47
N GLN A 227 8.30 0.23 -14.91
CA GLN A 227 8.58 -0.72 -13.84
C GLN A 227 8.43 -0.06 -12.48
N LYS A 228 7.26 -0.24 -11.85
CA LYS A 228 7.03 0.27 -10.49
C LYS A 228 7.94 -0.38 -9.47
N GLN A 229 8.58 0.46 -8.65
CA GLN A 229 9.38 0.05 -7.51
C GLN A 229 8.81 0.62 -6.21
N TYR A 230 8.95 -0.14 -5.13
CA TYR A 230 8.39 0.15 -3.82
C TYR A 230 9.53 0.18 -2.81
N VAL A 231 9.78 1.33 -2.19
CA VAL A 231 10.95 1.52 -1.31
C VAL A 231 10.56 2.17 0.02
N GLY A 232 10.83 1.47 1.12
CA GLY A 232 10.80 2.03 2.47
C GLY A 232 12.15 2.67 2.78
N VAL A 233 12.18 3.97 3.08
CA VAL A 233 13.40 4.75 3.29
C VAL A 233 13.49 5.22 4.73
N LEU A 234 14.59 4.92 5.40
CA LEU A 234 14.96 5.45 6.70
C LEU A 234 16.00 6.55 6.53
N LEU A 235 15.73 7.76 7.02
CA LEU A 235 16.69 8.87 7.06
C LEU A 235 17.56 8.72 8.30
N LEU A 236 18.83 8.33 8.15
CA LEU A 236 19.71 8.03 9.29
C LEU A 236 20.08 9.28 10.09
N ASP A 237 20.34 10.38 9.39
CA ASP A 237 20.87 11.62 9.97
C ASP A 237 19.80 12.52 10.62
N SER A 238 18.58 11.99 10.84
CA SER A 238 17.55 12.67 11.62
C SER A 238 18.07 12.90 13.05
N GLN A 239 17.85 14.09 13.60
CA GLN A 239 18.36 14.47 14.91
C GLN A 239 17.30 15.14 15.77
N TRP A 240 17.22 14.72 17.02
CA TRP A 240 16.46 15.41 18.04
C TRP A 240 17.15 16.70 18.47
N ASP A 241 16.39 17.78 18.53
CA ASP A 241 16.82 19.06 19.05
C ASP A 241 16.11 19.31 20.41
N PRO A 242 16.77 19.16 21.56
CA PRO A 242 16.16 19.30 22.85
C PRO A 242 15.75 20.74 23.19
N GLU A 243 16.36 21.76 22.56
CA GLU A 243 16.01 23.17 22.77
C GLU A 243 14.70 23.52 22.08
N THR A 244 14.57 23.16 20.80
CA THR A 244 13.37 23.44 20.02
C THR A 244 12.29 22.36 20.17
N LYS A 245 12.63 21.22 20.77
CA LYS A 245 11.77 20.02 20.91
C LYS A 245 11.21 19.54 19.56
N THR A 246 12.06 19.54 18.55
CA THR A 246 11.73 19.12 17.19
C THR A 246 12.76 18.11 16.67
N VAL A 247 12.33 17.24 15.75
CA VAL A 247 13.23 16.34 15.03
C VAL A 247 13.67 17.03 13.74
N ARG A 248 14.96 17.29 13.59
CA ARG A 248 15.55 17.87 12.38
C ARG A 248 15.84 16.76 11.36
N GLY A 249 15.78 17.06 10.07
CA GLY A 249 16.08 16.08 9.02
C GLY A 249 15.11 14.91 8.99
N HIS A 250 13.84 15.16 9.35
CA HIS A 250 12.78 14.16 9.40
C HIS A 250 11.59 14.57 8.53
N THR A 251 11.04 13.59 7.84
CA THR A 251 9.71 13.65 7.24
C THR A 251 9.02 12.30 7.41
N ALA A 252 7.69 12.31 7.54
CA ALA A 252 6.83 11.13 7.57
C ALA A 252 5.94 11.15 6.32
N ARG A 253 6.56 11.21 5.14
CA ARG A 253 5.84 11.34 3.87
C ARG A 253 5.92 10.08 3.03
N SER A 254 4.81 9.78 2.35
CA SER A 254 4.74 8.74 1.33
C SER A 254 4.16 9.32 0.05
N GLY A 255 4.64 8.84 -1.08
CA GLY A 255 4.20 9.34 -2.37
C GLY A 255 4.88 8.67 -3.55
N SER A 256 4.51 9.14 -4.73
CA SER A 256 5.06 8.68 -6.00
C SER A 256 6.04 9.70 -6.57
N ALA A 257 7.16 9.21 -7.09
CA ALA A 257 8.11 9.97 -7.90
C ALA A 257 8.36 9.17 -9.19
N GLY A 258 7.59 9.47 -10.25
CA GLY A 258 7.58 8.65 -11.46
C GLY A 258 7.10 7.22 -11.19
N ASP A 259 7.93 6.23 -11.52
CA ASP A 259 7.66 4.81 -11.26
C ASP A 259 8.02 4.35 -9.84
N LEU A 260 8.63 5.23 -9.02
CA LEU A 260 8.94 4.95 -7.63
C LEU A 260 7.74 5.23 -6.73
N GLN A 261 7.49 4.33 -5.78
CA GLN A 261 6.59 4.51 -4.65
C GLN A 261 7.45 4.49 -3.39
N LEU A 262 7.42 5.58 -2.62
CA LEU A 262 8.29 5.77 -1.47
C LEU A 262 7.50 5.96 -0.19
N ALA A 263 8.03 5.41 0.91
CA ALA A 263 7.64 5.74 2.28
C ALA A 263 8.89 6.17 3.03
N VAL A 264 8.96 7.43 3.42
CA VAL A 264 10.16 8.04 4.05
C VAL A 264 9.87 8.33 5.51
N PHE A 265 10.79 7.94 6.40
CA PHE A 265 10.70 8.17 7.84
C PHE A 265 12.09 8.41 8.45
N GLY A 266 12.17 9.11 9.59
CA GLY A 266 13.43 9.40 10.27
C GLY A 266 13.86 8.35 11.28
N SER A 267 15.12 8.39 11.69
CA SER A 267 15.76 7.45 12.62
C SER A 267 15.57 7.79 14.11
N HIS A 268 14.90 8.88 14.45
CA HIS A 268 14.82 9.44 15.80
C HIS A 268 14.24 8.52 16.89
N CYS A 269 13.53 7.43 16.50
CA CYS A 269 13.06 6.38 17.42
C CYS A 269 13.90 5.09 17.35
N LEU A 270 14.88 5.03 16.45
CA LEU A 270 15.58 3.79 16.08
C LEU A 270 16.31 3.13 17.25
N GLN A 271 16.83 3.92 18.21
CA GLN A 271 17.49 3.39 19.41
C GLN A 271 16.62 2.36 20.14
N SER A 272 15.31 2.54 20.14
CA SER A 272 14.36 1.70 20.87
C SER A 272 13.89 0.46 20.11
N TYR A 273 14.25 0.33 18.82
CA TYR A 273 13.83 -0.83 18.01
C TYR A 273 14.61 -2.09 18.43
N PRO A 274 13.98 -3.28 18.34
CA PRO A 274 14.72 -4.54 18.49
C PRO A 274 15.69 -4.71 17.31
N ALA A 275 16.87 -5.27 17.57
CA ALA A 275 17.85 -5.62 16.55
C ALA A 275 17.82 -7.13 16.20
N SER A 276 17.16 -7.95 17.04
CA SER A 276 17.08 -9.40 16.88
C SER A 276 15.74 -9.95 17.36
N PHE A 277 15.48 -11.24 17.10
CA PHE A 277 14.27 -11.93 17.57
C PHE A 277 14.16 -11.93 19.10
N GLU A 278 15.28 -12.11 19.80
CA GLU A 278 15.34 -12.15 21.25
C GLU A 278 14.95 -10.82 21.89
N GLU A 279 15.14 -9.71 21.16
CA GLU A 279 14.85 -8.35 21.64
C GLU A 279 13.40 -7.90 21.41
N ILE A 280 12.59 -8.63 20.62
CA ILE A 280 11.23 -8.16 20.25
C ILE A 280 10.36 -7.94 21.49
N ALA A 281 10.21 -8.98 22.33
CA ALA A 281 9.38 -8.86 23.52
C ALA A 281 9.97 -7.88 24.55
N PRO A 282 11.28 -7.88 24.85
CA PRO A 282 11.93 -6.86 25.67
C PRO A 282 11.71 -5.43 25.14
N ALA A 283 11.94 -5.16 23.85
CA ALA A 283 11.79 -3.82 23.28
C ALA A 283 10.35 -3.27 23.42
N PHE A 284 9.34 -4.12 23.23
CA PHE A 284 7.94 -3.73 23.39
C PHE A 284 7.40 -3.75 24.84
N THR A 285 8.27 -4.01 25.81
CA THR A 285 7.95 -3.95 27.25
C THR A 285 8.91 -3.11 28.09
N ASP A 286 9.91 -2.47 27.45
CA ASP A 286 10.90 -1.63 28.09
C ASP A 286 10.32 -0.29 28.55
N CYS A 287 10.02 -0.19 29.86
CA CYS A 287 9.47 1.00 30.48
C CYS A 287 10.52 2.07 30.84
N THR A 288 11.77 1.96 30.35
CA THR A 288 12.78 2.98 30.56
C THR A 288 12.24 4.34 30.09
N PRO A 289 12.21 5.37 30.96
CA PRO A 289 11.72 6.69 30.57
C PRO A 289 12.55 7.28 29.43
N THR A 290 11.87 7.94 28.49
CA THR A 290 12.50 8.68 27.40
C THR A 290 13.29 9.86 27.94
N ASP A 291 14.61 9.86 27.76
CA ASP A 291 15.47 10.97 28.13
C ASP A 291 15.47 12.03 27.02
N THR A 292 14.66 13.06 27.21
CA THR A 292 14.49 14.15 26.23
C THR A 292 15.68 15.09 26.09
N GLN A 293 16.75 14.89 26.84
CA GLN A 293 18.02 15.57 26.61
C GLN A 293 18.77 14.96 25.39
N HIS A 294 18.50 13.69 25.08
CA HIS A 294 19.24 12.95 24.07
C HIS A 294 18.35 12.45 22.91
N VAL A 295 17.06 12.15 23.17
CA VAL A 295 16.18 11.50 22.19
C VAL A 295 14.77 12.08 22.19
N ALA A 296 14.06 11.90 21.08
CA ALA A 296 12.74 12.47 20.88
C ALA A 296 11.66 11.83 21.77
N ASN A 297 10.79 12.69 22.34
CA ASN A 297 9.46 12.30 22.80
C ASN A 297 8.42 12.96 21.90
N GLU A 298 8.22 12.39 20.73
CA GLU A 298 7.41 12.97 19.67
C GLU A 298 5.95 13.17 20.11
N GLY A 299 5.50 14.43 20.10
CA GLY A 299 4.14 14.81 20.48
C GLY A 299 3.72 14.32 21.87
N SER A 300 4.68 14.05 22.77
CA SER A 300 4.43 13.43 24.10
C SER A 300 3.78 12.03 24.00
N GLN A 301 3.99 11.32 22.89
CA GLN A 301 3.42 9.99 22.64
C GLN A 301 4.40 8.84 22.94
N SER A 302 5.67 9.14 23.18
CA SER A 302 6.76 8.17 23.38
C SER A 302 7.53 8.43 24.68
N GLY A 303 6.82 8.48 25.82
CA GLY A 303 7.41 8.75 27.13
C GLY A 303 8.21 7.58 27.73
N THR A 304 8.18 6.39 27.11
CA THR A 304 9.02 5.24 27.43
C THR A 304 9.66 4.66 26.18
N SER A 305 10.69 3.86 26.36
CA SER A 305 11.42 3.20 25.25
C SER A 305 10.48 2.35 24.40
N TRP A 306 9.60 1.53 25.00
CA TRP A 306 8.65 0.72 24.21
C TRP A 306 7.65 1.58 23.43
N GLU A 307 7.22 2.71 23.99
CA GLU A 307 6.32 3.64 23.29
C GLU A 307 7.03 4.30 22.10
N ALA A 308 8.34 4.62 22.24
CA ALA A 308 9.15 5.13 21.15
C ALA A 308 9.35 4.09 20.03
N ALA A 309 9.66 2.83 20.39
CA ALA A 309 9.75 1.73 19.43
C ALA A 309 8.42 1.55 18.67
N ASN A 310 7.32 1.52 19.41
CA ASN A 310 5.99 1.33 18.87
C ASN A 310 5.57 2.45 17.91
N LEU A 311 5.82 3.71 18.30
CA LEU A 311 5.52 4.88 17.48
C LEU A 311 6.34 4.86 16.18
N GLY A 312 7.66 4.69 16.27
CA GLY A 312 8.52 4.76 15.08
C GLY A 312 8.28 3.62 14.10
N ILE A 313 8.21 2.37 14.59
CA ILE A 313 7.90 1.19 13.74
C ILE A 313 6.51 1.34 13.14
N GLY A 314 5.53 1.79 13.92
CA GLY A 314 4.15 1.89 13.49
C GLY A 314 3.87 3.07 12.56
N ALA A 315 4.49 4.23 12.77
CA ALA A 315 4.35 5.39 11.89
C ALA A 315 5.02 5.14 10.53
N HIS A 316 6.17 4.46 10.51
CA HIS A 316 6.76 4.06 9.23
C HIS A 316 5.90 3.01 8.50
N LEU A 317 5.31 2.04 9.23
CA LEU A 317 4.32 1.10 8.66
C LEU A 317 3.09 1.83 8.08
N HIS A 318 2.61 2.89 8.71
CA HIS A 318 1.55 3.75 8.17
C HIS A 318 1.98 4.34 6.82
N GLY A 319 3.21 4.86 6.74
CA GLY A 319 3.80 5.31 5.47
C GLY A 319 3.86 4.20 4.42
N VAL A 320 4.26 2.99 4.80
CA VAL A 320 4.26 1.81 3.93
C VAL A 320 2.83 1.45 3.48
N GLY A 321 1.82 1.67 4.33
CA GLY A 321 0.41 1.55 3.94
C GLY A 321 0.04 2.49 2.80
N HIS A 322 0.43 3.76 2.89
CA HIS A 322 0.24 4.74 1.80
C HIS A 322 1.01 4.34 0.53
N LEU A 323 2.23 3.87 0.66
CA LEU A 323 3.04 3.37 -0.45
C LEU A 323 2.30 2.25 -1.22
N PHE A 324 1.54 1.40 -0.55
CA PHE A 324 0.69 0.37 -1.15
C PHE A 324 -0.72 0.88 -1.52
N GLY A 325 -0.98 2.17 -1.45
CA GLY A 325 -2.20 2.82 -1.89
C GLY A 325 -3.35 2.80 -0.88
N ALA A 326 -3.09 2.56 0.41
CA ALA A 326 -4.09 2.71 1.45
C ALA A 326 -4.28 4.20 1.80
N PRO A 327 -5.49 4.76 1.75
CA PRO A 327 -5.79 6.11 2.23
C PRO A 327 -6.00 6.10 3.74
N HIS A 328 -6.12 7.28 4.36
CA HIS A 328 -6.56 7.37 5.73
C HIS A 328 -7.93 6.71 5.93
N GLN A 329 -8.11 6.05 7.08
CA GLN A 329 -9.32 5.32 7.45
C GLN A 329 -9.88 5.81 8.79
N GLU A 330 -11.07 5.35 9.15
CA GLU A 330 -11.68 5.66 10.46
C GLU A 330 -11.07 4.85 11.62
N SER A 331 -10.34 3.77 11.35
CA SER A 331 -9.68 2.91 12.32
C SER A 331 -8.45 2.23 11.73
N GLY A 332 -7.66 1.59 12.57
CA GLY A 332 -6.50 0.81 12.17
C GLY A 332 -5.24 1.64 11.95
N VAL A 333 -4.23 0.99 11.35
CA VAL A 333 -2.91 1.62 11.10
C VAL A 333 -3.06 2.96 10.39
N MET A 334 -3.99 3.07 9.42
CA MET A 334 -4.19 4.30 8.65
C MET A 334 -4.93 5.42 9.40
N LYS A 335 -5.34 5.19 10.67
CA LYS A 335 -5.86 6.21 11.61
C LYS A 335 -4.91 6.54 12.76
N LYS A 336 -3.73 6.01 12.83
CA LYS A 336 -2.78 6.10 13.96
C LYS A 336 -3.01 5.05 15.06
N ASP A 337 -3.82 3.99 14.85
CA ASP A 337 -3.94 2.89 15.82
C ASP A 337 -2.64 2.06 15.91
N TYR A 338 -1.63 2.38 15.09
CA TYR A 338 -0.28 1.86 15.23
C TYR A 338 0.38 2.20 16.58
N LEU A 339 -0.16 3.16 17.32
CA LEU A 339 0.22 3.39 18.72
C LEU A 339 -0.10 2.20 19.64
N MET A 340 -0.77 1.17 19.14
CA MET A 340 -1.04 -0.10 19.81
C MET A 340 -0.40 -1.30 19.07
N LEU A 341 0.57 -1.05 18.18
CA LEU A 341 1.20 -2.10 17.36
C LEU A 341 1.90 -3.17 18.23
N ASN A 342 2.51 -2.77 19.35
CA ASN A 342 3.11 -3.65 20.35
C ASN A 342 2.18 -4.79 20.77
N ARG A 343 0.87 -4.52 20.87
CA ARG A 343 -0.14 -5.51 21.26
C ARG A 343 -0.22 -6.69 20.29
N SER A 344 0.23 -6.54 19.05
CA SER A 344 0.33 -7.64 18.10
C SER A 344 1.48 -8.60 18.40
N PHE A 345 2.50 -8.17 19.16
CA PHE A 345 3.74 -8.91 19.38
C PHE A 345 3.95 -9.38 20.83
N VAL A 346 3.24 -8.80 21.79
CA VAL A 346 3.32 -9.18 23.20
C VAL A 346 1.98 -9.65 23.72
N ALA A 347 2.00 -10.65 24.63
CA ALA A 347 0.79 -11.16 25.29
C ALA A 347 0.37 -10.30 26.50
N ARG A 348 1.25 -9.44 27.01
CA ARG A 348 0.99 -8.48 28.09
C ARG A 348 1.60 -7.12 27.72
N GLU A 349 0.77 -6.08 27.78
CA GLU A 349 1.22 -4.70 27.60
C GLU A 349 1.86 -4.19 28.90
N ALA A 350 2.92 -3.42 28.75
CA ALA A 350 3.62 -2.76 29.86
C ALA A 350 2.92 -1.45 30.29
N TYR A 351 3.47 -0.76 31.28
CA TYR A 351 2.98 0.55 31.70
C TYR A 351 3.10 1.56 30.54
N SER A 352 2.03 2.31 30.28
CA SER A 352 1.99 3.37 29.28
C SER A 352 1.95 4.74 29.92
N THR A 353 2.88 5.61 29.55
CA THR A 353 2.87 7.02 29.94
C THR A 353 1.75 7.79 29.26
N ARG A 354 1.43 7.44 28.02
CA ARG A 354 0.40 8.06 27.19
C ARG A 354 -1.01 7.87 27.77
N THR A 355 -1.33 6.64 28.17
CA THR A 355 -2.66 6.30 28.74
C THR A 355 -2.68 6.30 30.26
N ARG A 356 -1.51 6.40 30.91
CA ARG A 356 -1.31 6.27 32.37
C ARG A 356 -1.88 4.97 32.94
N SER A 357 -1.88 3.91 32.12
CA SER A 357 -2.39 2.59 32.52
C SER A 357 -1.22 1.67 32.89
N LYS A 358 -1.46 0.77 33.87
CA LYS A 358 -0.47 -0.24 34.28
C LYS A 358 -0.26 -1.33 33.21
N GLY A 359 -0.98 -1.28 32.10
CA GLY A 359 -1.01 -2.35 31.13
C GLY A 359 -1.73 -3.60 31.65
N GLY A 360 -1.55 -4.72 30.97
CA GLY A 360 -2.22 -5.97 31.35
C GLY A 360 -2.23 -6.97 30.19
N PRO A 361 -2.91 -8.14 30.37
CA PRO A 361 -3.07 -9.11 29.29
C PRO A 361 -3.74 -8.47 28.06
N VAL A 362 -3.18 -8.73 26.89
CA VAL A 362 -3.67 -8.20 25.62
C VAL A 362 -4.75 -9.13 25.08
N LYS A 363 -5.92 -8.58 24.80
CA LYS A 363 -7.00 -9.27 24.07
C LYS A 363 -6.86 -9.04 22.58
N ILE A 364 -7.30 -10.00 21.77
CA ILE A 364 -7.24 -9.94 20.30
C ILE A 364 -7.99 -8.71 19.76
N ASP A 365 -9.11 -8.34 20.39
CA ASP A 365 -9.91 -7.18 19.98
C ASP A 365 -9.21 -5.83 20.24
N ASP A 366 -8.28 -5.79 21.19
CA ASP A 366 -7.52 -4.61 21.56
C ASP A 366 -6.23 -4.43 20.76
N GLU A 367 -5.92 -5.36 19.85
CA GLU A 367 -4.73 -5.30 19.00
C GLU A 367 -4.88 -4.26 17.88
N CYS A 368 -3.74 -3.75 17.41
CA CYS A 368 -3.67 -2.97 16.18
C CYS A 368 -4.17 -3.79 14.98
N LYS A 369 -4.82 -3.15 14.03
CA LYS A 369 -5.39 -3.82 12.85
C LYS A 369 -5.16 -2.98 11.60
N TRP A 370 -5.05 -3.63 10.42
CA TRP A 370 -5.38 -2.97 9.17
C TRP A 370 -6.91 -2.84 9.06
N HIS A 371 -7.38 -1.71 8.60
CA HIS A 371 -8.80 -1.56 8.28
C HIS A 371 -9.20 -2.55 7.17
N ARG A 372 -10.45 -3.02 7.17
CA ARG A 372 -10.92 -3.98 6.15
C ARG A 372 -10.66 -3.53 4.72
N LEU A 373 -10.88 -2.27 4.42
CA LEU A 373 -10.65 -1.69 3.11
C LEU A 373 -9.17 -1.69 2.70
N ASP A 374 -8.24 -1.54 3.65
CA ASP A 374 -6.81 -1.64 3.38
C ASP A 374 -6.44 -3.07 2.97
N CYS A 375 -6.96 -4.07 3.70
CA CYS A 375 -6.77 -5.48 3.36
C CYS A 375 -7.33 -5.83 1.96
N LEU A 376 -8.48 -5.28 1.59
CA LEU A 376 -9.06 -5.47 0.25
C LEU A 376 -8.21 -4.82 -0.85
N ARG A 377 -7.61 -3.65 -0.58
CA ARG A 377 -6.66 -3.01 -1.51
C ARG A 377 -5.40 -3.83 -1.66
N PHE A 378 -4.81 -4.25 -0.56
CA PHE A 378 -3.61 -5.08 -0.55
C PHE A 378 -3.81 -6.40 -1.31
N ARG A 379 -4.98 -7.04 -1.19
CA ARG A 379 -5.30 -8.23 -1.95
C ARG A 379 -5.10 -8.06 -3.47
N SER A 380 -5.43 -6.90 -3.99
CA SER A 380 -5.34 -6.59 -5.42
C SER A 380 -3.98 -5.97 -5.82
N HIS A 381 -3.11 -5.70 -4.84
CA HIS A 381 -1.83 -5.05 -5.08
C HIS A 381 -0.78 -6.05 -5.57
N PRO A 382 0.07 -5.72 -6.58
CA PRO A 382 1.06 -6.65 -7.15
C PRO A 382 1.99 -7.28 -6.12
N CYS A 383 2.42 -6.54 -5.08
CA CYS A 383 3.32 -7.03 -4.04
C CYS A 383 2.70 -8.09 -3.11
N PHE A 384 1.38 -8.27 -3.11
CA PHE A 384 0.65 -9.16 -2.20
C PHE A 384 0.08 -10.41 -2.88
N ARG A 385 0.42 -10.65 -4.11
CA ARG A 385 -0.11 -11.81 -4.84
C ARG A 385 0.45 -13.12 -4.29
N LEU A 386 -0.43 -14.11 -4.20
CA LEU A 386 -0.03 -15.48 -3.89
C LEU A 386 0.34 -16.23 -5.18
N PRO A 387 1.20 -17.26 -5.09
CA PRO A 387 1.60 -18.05 -6.26
C PRO A 387 0.43 -18.71 -7.00
N ASN A 388 -0.65 -19.01 -6.28
CA ASN A 388 -1.87 -19.63 -6.82
C ASN A 388 -2.97 -18.63 -7.18
N ASP A 389 -2.72 -17.33 -7.11
CA ASP A 389 -3.66 -16.34 -7.60
C ASP A 389 -3.79 -16.44 -9.13
N PRO A 390 -4.96 -16.19 -9.71
CA PRO A 390 -5.14 -16.15 -11.16
C PRO A 390 -4.13 -15.21 -11.82
N ALA A 391 -3.67 -15.54 -13.01
CA ALA A 391 -2.77 -14.68 -13.77
C ALA A 391 -3.32 -13.25 -13.92
N LEU A 392 -2.43 -12.25 -13.95
CA LEU A 392 -2.85 -10.88 -14.19
C LEU A 392 -3.47 -10.79 -15.59
N HIS A 393 -4.68 -10.28 -15.65
CA HIS A 393 -5.31 -9.95 -16.92
C HIS A 393 -4.62 -8.70 -17.50
N PRO A 394 -4.27 -8.65 -18.79
CA PRO A 394 -3.62 -7.49 -19.39
C PRO A 394 -4.48 -6.22 -19.31
N ASP A 395 -5.80 -6.39 -19.28
CA ASP A 395 -6.74 -5.31 -19.05
C ASP A 395 -7.30 -5.35 -17.63
N SER A 396 -6.96 -4.37 -16.81
CA SER A 396 -7.50 -4.16 -15.45
C SER A 396 -8.51 -3.00 -15.39
N SER A 397 -8.91 -2.44 -16.55
CA SER A 397 -9.77 -1.26 -16.62
C SER A 397 -11.11 -1.46 -15.92
N VAL A 398 -11.59 -0.38 -15.31
CA VAL A 398 -12.92 -0.28 -14.73
C VAL A 398 -13.63 0.89 -15.40
N GLN A 399 -14.81 0.66 -15.93
CA GLN A 399 -15.59 1.66 -16.66
C GLN A 399 -16.96 1.82 -16.02
N GLY A 400 -17.50 3.03 -16.05
CA GLY A 400 -18.82 3.34 -15.52
C GLY A 400 -19.67 4.05 -16.57
N PHE A 401 -20.88 3.59 -16.75
CA PHE A 401 -21.81 4.14 -17.74
C PHE A 401 -23.18 4.35 -17.10
N ARG A 402 -23.88 5.40 -17.55
CA ARG A 402 -25.29 5.56 -17.24
C ARG A 402 -26.13 4.52 -17.96
N ILE A 403 -27.19 4.06 -17.28
CA ILE A 403 -28.27 3.25 -17.86
C ILE A 403 -29.65 3.86 -17.53
N ASP A 404 -30.71 3.32 -18.10
CA ASP A 404 -32.09 3.77 -17.80
C ASP A 404 -32.43 3.63 -16.31
N GLY A 405 -33.44 4.37 -15.85
CA GLY A 405 -33.89 4.30 -14.46
C GLY A 405 -33.05 5.07 -13.46
N ASN A 406 -32.27 6.07 -13.90
CA ASN A 406 -31.39 6.89 -13.04
C ASN A 406 -30.33 6.07 -12.31
N GLN A 407 -29.80 5.06 -12.98
CA GLN A 407 -28.79 4.13 -12.51
C GLN A 407 -27.52 4.24 -13.36
N ALA A 408 -26.43 3.71 -12.83
CA ALA A 408 -25.18 3.49 -13.56
C ALA A 408 -24.80 2.02 -13.52
N ILE A 409 -24.10 1.56 -14.56
CA ILE A 409 -23.48 0.24 -14.59
C ILE A 409 -21.97 0.42 -14.53
N VAL A 410 -21.32 -0.34 -13.69
CA VAL A 410 -19.87 -0.45 -13.64
C VAL A 410 -19.45 -1.78 -14.25
N MET A 411 -18.49 -1.73 -15.15
CA MET A 411 -17.90 -2.89 -15.82
C MET A 411 -16.42 -2.99 -15.50
N ALA A 412 -15.97 -4.17 -15.10
CA ALA A 412 -14.57 -4.45 -14.81
C ALA A 412 -14.17 -5.78 -15.47
N SER A 413 -13.16 -5.77 -16.33
CA SER A 413 -12.69 -6.96 -17.06
C SER A 413 -12.23 -8.07 -16.11
N THR A 414 -11.59 -7.72 -14.99
CA THR A 414 -11.14 -8.64 -13.94
C THR A 414 -12.17 -8.88 -12.83
N GLY A 415 -13.36 -8.27 -12.93
CA GLY A 415 -14.41 -8.28 -11.92
C GLY A 415 -14.23 -7.20 -10.84
N VAL A 416 -15.35 -6.73 -10.32
CA VAL A 416 -15.42 -5.75 -9.23
C VAL A 416 -15.08 -6.45 -7.92
N SER A 417 -14.12 -5.91 -7.19
CA SER A 417 -13.70 -6.41 -5.87
C SER A 417 -14.51 -5.77 -4.75
N PHE A 418 -14.55 -4.44 -4.74
CA PHE A 418 -15.35 -3.66 -3.80
C PHE A 418 -15.58 -2.26 -4.34
N LEU A 419 -16.55 -1.57 -3.76
CA LEU A 419 -16.78 -0.15 -3.97
C LEU A 419 -16.89 0.59 -2.62
N GLU A 420 -16.40 1.81 -2.59
CA GLU A 420 -16.51 2.74 -1.47
C GLU A 420 -17.56 3.79 -1.76
N ILE A 421 -18.32 4.13 -0.74
CA ILE A 421 -19.40 5.11 -0.80
C ILE A 421 -19.01 6.28 0.08
N LEU A 422 -18.76 7.45 -0.54
CA LEU A 422 -18.31 8.65 0.14
C LEU A 422 -19.33 9.78 -0.06
N PRO A 423 -19.89 10.32 1.03
CA PRO A 423 -20.65 11.57 0.95
C PRO A 423 -19.78 12.72 0.46
N GLU A 424 -20.39 13.71 -0.16
CA GLU A 424 -19.69 14.93 -0.56
C GLU A 424 -18.91 15.54 0.60
N GLY A 425 -17.65 15.95 0.33
CA GLY A 425 -16.72 16.51 1.31
C GLY A 425 -16.11 15.51 2.29
N SER A 426 -16.42 14.21 2.17
CA SER A 426 -15.79 13.17 3.00
C SER A 426 -14.62 12.53 2.26
N GLU A 427 -13.45 12.52 2.91
CA GLU A 427 -12.28 11.78 2.41
C GLU A 427 -12.16 10.37 3.04
N VAL A 428 -12.84 10.12 4.15
CA VAL A 428 -12.82 8.84 4.86
C VAL A 428 -14.06 8.03 4.53
N CYS A 429 -13.86 6.82 4.03
CA CYS A 429 -14.93 5.90 3.70
C CYS A 429 -15.51 5.24 4.96
N ARG A 430 -16.85 5.26 5.10
CA ARG A 430 -17.58 4.62 6.21
C ARG A 430 -18.60 3.60 5.77
N ALA A 431 -18.82 3.48 4.47
CA ALA A 431 -19.70 2.49 3.90
C ALA A 431 -19.11 1.95 2.60
N TRP A 432 -19.14 0.64 2.44
CA TRP A 432 -18.62 -0.03 1.25
C TRP A 432 -19.43 -1.29 0.96
N ILE A 433 -19.28 -1.80 -0.25
CA ILE A 433 -19.86 -3.07 -0.68
C ILE A 433 -18.72 -3.94 -1.20
N GLU A 434 -18.61 -5.16 -0.68
CA GLU A 434 -17.68 -6.18 -1.17
C GLU A 434 -18.40 -7.11 -2.15
N TYR A 435 -17.70 -7.50 -3.20
CA TYR A 435 -18.16 -8.46 -4.19
C TYR A 435 -17.24 -9.69 -4.13
N PRO A 436 -17.54 -10.67 -3.27
CA PRO A 436 -16.76 -11.89 -3.18
C PRO A 436 -16.84 -12.68 -4.49
N VAL A 437 -15.80 -13.48 -4.75
CA VAL A 437 -15.82 -14.41 -5.89
C VAL A 437 -16.76 -15.56 -5.54
N GLU A 438 -17.87 -15.64 -6.24
CA GLU A 438 -18.85 -16.72 -6.11
C GLU A 438 -18.66 -17.72 -7.26
N ASN A 439 -18.72 -19.01 -6.93
CA ASN A 439 -18.60 -20.11 -7.91
C ASN A 439 -17.37 -20.01 -8.83
N GLY A 440 -16.25 -19.47 -8.33
CA GLY A 440 -15.00 -19.33 -9.07
C GLY A 440 -14.96 -18.19 -10.09
N SER A 441 -16.03 -17.39 -10.24
CA SER A 441 -16.10 -16.28 -11.17
C SER A 441 -16.36 -14.94 -10.46
N PRO A 442 -15.53 -13.90 -10.69
CA PRO A 442 -15.77 -12.58 -10.14
C PRO A 442 -16.91 -11.88 -10.90
N GLN A 443 -17.70 -11.09 -10.19
CA GLN A 443 -18.77 -10.29 -10.77
C GLN A 443 -18.19 -9.15 -11.62
N ARG A 444 -18.40 -9.20 -12.94
CA ARG A 444 -17.80 -8.25 -13.89
C ARG A 444 -18.66 -7.01 -14.14
N GLN A 445 -19.93 -7.06 -13.79
CA GLN A 445 -20.88 -5.97 -13.97
C GLN A 445 -21.66 -5.74 -12.69
N VAL A 446 -21.75 -4.49 -12.28
CA VAL A 446 -22.50 -4.07 -11.08
C VAL A 446 -23.34 -2.85 -11.43
N VAL A 447 -24.61 -2.90 -11.08
CA VAL A 447 -25.53 -1.76 -11.23
C VAL A 447 -25.51 -0.93 -9.95
N LEU A 448 -25.36 0.38 -10.10
CA LEU A 448 -25.32 1.35 -9.02
C LEU A 448 -26.60 2.17 -9.02
N GLY A 449 -27.37 2.09 -7.94
CA GLY A 449 -28.53 2.95 -7.68
C GLY A 449 -28.25 3.91 -6.54
N GLU A 450 -28.44 5.23 -6.74
CA GLU A 450 -28.12 6.24 -5.72
C GLU A 450 -28.85 5.97 -4.40
N GLN A 451 -30.14 5.62 -4.46
CA GLN A 451 -30.96 5.39 -3.28
C GLN A 451 -30.46 4.19 -2.46
N GLU A 452 -30.08 3.10 -3.13
CA GLU A 452 -29.52 1.92 -2.48
C GLU A 452 -28.19 2.25 -1.80
N LEU A 453 -27.27 2.91 -2.51
CA LEU A 453 -25.97 3.27 -1.96
C LEU A 453 -26.10 4.23 -0.75
N ARG A 454 -27.02 5.21 -0.83
CA ARG A 454 -27.30 6.10 0.31
C ARG A 454 -27.84 5.36 1.52
N SER A 455 -28.63 4.32 1.32
CA SER A 455 -29.17 3.50 2.42
C SER A 455 -28.08 2.82 3.25
N ARG A 456 -26.91 2.56 2.66
CA ARG A 456 -25.74 1.95 3.30
C ARG A 456 -24.96 2.93 4.20
N LEU A 457 -25.10 4.23 3.97
CA LEU A 457 -24.43 5.24 4.78
C LEU A 457 -25.01 5.30 6.21
N PRO A 458 -24.18 5.70 7.20
CA PRO A 458 -24.69 6.05 8.52
C PRO A 458 -25.81 7.08 8.44
N GLN A 459 -26.83 6.96 9.28
CA GLN A 459 -28.06 7.77 9.21
C GLN A 459 -27.80 9.28 9.11
N LYS A 460 -26.79 9.78 9.82
CA LYS A 460 -26.39 11.20 9.80
C LYS A 460 -25.80 11.66 8.46
N GLN A 461 -25.39 10.74 7.60
CA GLN A 461 -24.71 11.01 6.32
C GLN A 461 -25.58 10.71 5.08
N ARG A 462 -26.85 10.33 5.29
CA ARG A 462 -27.79 10.02 4.19
C ARG A 462 -28.36 11.26 3.51
N GLY A 463 -27.99 12.46 3.93
CA GLY A 463 -28.49 13.74 3.41
C GLY A 463 -28.22 13.94 1.93
N GLY A 464 -28.85 14.98 1.33
CA GLY A 464 -29.00 15.17 -0.11
C GLY A 464 -27.81 15.72 -0.91
N GLY A 465 -26.58 15.76 -0.37
CA GLY A 465 -25.37 16.18 -1.11
C GLY A 465 -24.95 15.19 -2.20
N GLY A 466 -23.89 15.51 -2.94
CA GLY A 466 -23.27 14.61 -3.93
C GLY A 466 -22.82 13.28 -3.31
N LEU A 467 -22.79 12.22 -4.13
CA LEU A 467 -22.34 10.90 -3.72
C LEU A 467 -21.18 10.47 -4.60
N ARG A 468 -19.99 10.42 -4.03
CA ARG A 468 -18.79 9.90 -4.69
C ARG A 468 -18.71 8.39 -4.52
N VAL A 469 -18.37 7.68 -5.58
CA VAL A 469 -18.20 6.22 -5.57
C VAL A 469 -16.84 5.87 -6.14
N ARG A 470 -16.02 5.18 -5.36
CA ARG A 470 -14.74 4.63 -5.82
C ARG A 470 -14.86 3.13 -5.98
N VAL A 471 -14.57 2.62 -7.16
CA VAL A 471 -14.65 1.19 -7.48
C VAL A 471 -13.25 0.63 -7.66
N ARG A 472 -13.03 -0.58 -7.15
CA ARG A 472 -11.79 -1.32 -7.32
C ARG A 472 -12.08 -2.69 -7.93
N SER A 473 -11.24 -3.09 -8.90
CA SER A 473 -11.30 -4.42 -9.52
C SER A 473 -10.30 -5.38 -8.89
N TYR A 474 -10.52 -6.68 -9.08
CA TYR A 474 -9.58 -7.72 -8.65
C TYR A 474 -8.20 -7.62 -9.32
N GLY A 475 -8.11 -7.04 -10.50
CA GLY A 475 -6.85 -6.78 -11.21
C GLY A 475 -6.15 -5.48 -10.79
N GLY A 476 -6.64 -4.78 -9.76
CA GLY A 476 -6.04 -3.54 -9.27
C GLY A 476 -6.50 -2.28 -10.00
N GLY A 477 -7.35 -2.39 -11.01
CA GLY A 477 -7.95 -1.25 -11.69
C GLY A 477 -8.88 -0.45 -10.80
N SER A 478 -9.06 0.83 -11.10
CA SER A 478 -9.91 1.73 -10.31
C SER A 478 -10.73 2.65 -11.18
N LEU A 479 -11.92 2.99 -10.67
CA LEU A 479 -12.79 4.03 -11.22
C LEU A 479 -13.21 4.94 -10.07
N ASP A 480 -13.04 6.24 -10.25
CA ASP A 480 -13.55 7.26 -9.33
C ASP A 480 -14.71 8.00 -10.00
N ILE A 481 -15.90 7.89 -9.44
CA ILE A 481 -17.09 8.60 -9.86
C ILE A 481 -17.30 9.75 -8.86
N PRO A 482 -16.88 10.98 -9.18
CA PRO A 482 -16.92 12.09 -8.23
C PRO A 482 -18.32 12.43 -7.75
N ASP A 483 -19.34 12.25 -8.61
CA ASP A 483 -20.74 12.46 -8.29
C ASP A 483 -21.62 11.51 -9.11
N LEU A 484 -22.19 10.51 -8.43
CA LEU A 484 -23.07 9.54 -9.07
C LEU A 484 -24.33 10.19 -9.65
N LYS A 485 -24.87 11.23 -9.00
CA LYS A 485 -26.06 11.95 -9.47
C LYS A 485 -25.78 12.66 -10.80
N LYS A 486 -24.60 13.26 -10.94
CA LYS A 486 -24.19 13.88 -12.21
C LYS A 486 -24.01 12.84 -13.31
N LEU A 487 -23.38 11.71 -13.01
CA LEU A 487 -23.25 10.60 -13.96
C LEU A 487 -24.63 10.11 -14.44
N CYS A 488 -25.60 10.04 -13.54
CA CYS A 488 -26.97 9.58 -13.84
C CYS A 488 -27.91 10.70 -14.35
N SER A 489 -27.44 11.94 -14.53
CA SER A 489 -28.30 13.05 -14.93
C SER A 489 -28.79 12.94 -16.39
N LYS A 490 -30.00 13.45 -16.67
CA LYS A 490 -30.56 13.45 -18.03
C LYS A 490 -29.81 14.36 -19.00
N GLU A 491 -28.99 15.28 -18.50
CA GLU A 491 -28.14 16.18 -19.29
C GLU A 491 -27.12 15.44 -20.16
N SER A 492 -26.75 14.22 -19.77
CA SER A 492 -25.88 13.35 -20.57
C SER A 492 -26.61 12.55 -21.65
N SER A 493 -27.94 12.66 -21.78
CA SER A 493 -28.68 11.91 -22.78
C SER A 493 -28.71 12.63 -24.13
N LEU A 494 -28.48 11.86 -25.20
CA LEU A 494 -28.59 12.28 -26.59
C LEU A 494 -29.74 11.49 -27.25
N LYS A 495 -30.64 12.19 -27.91
CA LYS A 495 -31.61 11.54 -28.79
C LYS A 495 -30.96 11.29 -30.15
N LEU A 496 -30.84 10.04 -30.54
CA LEU A 496 -30.35 9.66 -31.86
C LEU A 496 -31.47 9.84 -32.89
N GLY A 497 -31.13 10.07 -34.16
CA GLY A 497 -32.10 10.19 -35.26
C GLY A 497 -33.03 8.99 -35.42
N SER A 498 -32.64 7.81 -34.88
CA SER A 498 -33.46 6.60 -34.82
C SER A 498 -34.53 6.59 -33.71
N GLY A 499 -34.66 7.68 -32.95
CA GLY A 499 -35.52 7.75 -31.76
C GLY A 499 -34.99 7.04 -30.52
N LYS A 500 -33.82 6.39 -30.60
CA LYS A 500 -33.13 5.76 -29.45
C LYS A 500 -32.41 6.82 -28.62
N VAL A 501 -32.26 6.54 -27.34
CA VAL A 501 -31.50 7.38 -26.43
C VAL A 501 -30.09 6.80 -26.28
N ALA A 502 -29.09 7.61 -26.51
CA ALA A 502 -27.70 7.34 -26.17
C ALA A 502 -27.28 8.23 -24.98
N TYR A 503 -26.23 7.87 -24.29
CA TYR A 503 -25.73 8.63 -23.17
C TYR A 503 -24.32 9.12 -23.48
N ARG A 504 -24.09 10.41 -23.28
CA ARG A 504 -22.76 11.02 -23.38
C ARG A 504 -22.01 10.73 -22.07
N GLN A 505 -20.83 10.17 -22.17
CA GLN A 505 -19.89 10.22 -21.07
C GLN A 505 -19.45 11.68 -20.91
N GLN A 506 -19.36 12.22 -19.68
CA GLN A 506 -18.97 13.61 -19.47
C GLN A 506 -17.67 13.90 -20.22
N ALA A 507 -17.68 14.95 -21.03
CA ALA A 507 -16.48 15.43 -21.69
C ALA A 507 -15.41 15.72 -20.63
N ILE A 508 -14.20 15.20 -20.81
CA ILE A 508 -13.04 15.60 -20.04
C ILE A 508 -12.81 17.07 -20.36
N THR A 509 -13.26 17.95 -19.46
CA THR A 509 -13.04 19.38 -19.62
C THR A 509 -11.58 19.66 -19.27
N GLY A 510 -10.70 19.62 -20.26
CA GLY A 510 -9.35 20.18 -20.16
C GLY A 510 -9.47 21.64 -19.71
N ARG A 511 -8.64 22.08 -18.75
CA ARG A 511 -8.52 23.50 -18.39
C ARG A 511 -8.05 24.24 -19.64
N ALA A 512 -8.96 24.97 -20.31
CA ALA A 512 -8.57 25.90 -21.35
C ALA A 512 -7.78 27.06 -20.70
N LYS A 513 -6.54 27.26 -21.11
CA LYS A 513 -5.84 28.52 -20.86
C LYS A 513 -6.51 29.58 -21.71
N SER A 514 -7.04 30.59 -21.02
CA SER A 514 -7.45 31.93 -21.49
C SER A 514 -8.05 32.09 -22.91
N GLY A 515 -9.35 32.35 -22.96
CA GLY A 515 -9.92 33.37 -23.88
C GLY A 515 -10.32 32.94 -25.29
N GLY A 516 -10.37 31.65 -25.64
CA GLY A 516 -10.85 31.21 -26.95
C GLY A 516 -12.21 30.48 -26.85
N GLU A 517 -13.14 30.77 -27.77
CA GLU A 517 -14.37 29.98 -27.92
C GLU A 517 -14.05 28.52 -28.12
N ARG A 518 -14.69 27.65 -27.31
CA ARG A 518 -14.54 26.21 -27.40
C ARG A 518 -15.35 25.69 -28.57
N GLU A 519 -14.68 25.27 -29.62
CA GLU A 519 -15.30 24.48 -30.67
C GLU A 519 -15.51 23.06 -30.14
N THR A 520 -16.76 22.70 -29.82
CA THR A 520 -17.13 21.32 -29.47
C THR A 520 -17.45 20.59 -30.76
N CYS A 521 -16.63 19.61 -31.11
CA CYS A 521 -16.92 18.70 -32.22
C CYS A 521 -17.53 17.41 -31.66
N GLU A 522 -18.73 17.03 -32.11
CA GLU A 522 -19.41 15.82 -31.72
C GLU A 522 -19.54 14.88 -32.92
N VAL A 523 -19.10 13.64 -32.74
CA VAL A 523 -19.35 12.56 -33.68
C VAL A 523 -20.16 11.48 -32.97
N VAL A 524 -21.36 11.20 -33.47
CA VAL A 524 -22.16 10.09 -32.97
C VAL A 524 -21.65 8.81 -33.62
N PHE A 525 -20.92 8.04 -32.83
CA PHE A 525 -20.36 6.77 -33.26
C PHE A 525 -21.48 5.81 -33.67
N MET A 526 -21.40 5.25 -34.87
CA MET A 526 -22.34 4.26 -35.36
C MET A 526 -23.82 4.67 -35.40
N GLY A 527 -24.17 5.95 -35.31
CA GLY A 527 -25.56 6.40 -35.41
C GLY A 527 -26.22 5.94 -36.71
N ASP A 528 -25.52 6.14 -37.84
CA ASP A 528 -25.96 5.78 -39.16
C ASP A 528 -25.46 4.40 -39.63
N ALA A 529 -24.39 3.89 -39.03
CA ALA A 529 -23.76 2.63 -39.42
C ALA A 529 -24.69 1.42 -39.24
N ARG A 530 -25.48 1.41 -38.15
CA ARG A 530 -26.47 0.33 -37.92
C ARG A 530 -27.66 0.38 -38.91
N GLN A 531 -28.05 1.56 -39.35
CA GLN A 531 -29.12 1.72 -40.36
C GLN A 531 -28.63 1.27 -41.74
N ASN A 532 -27.33 1.44 -42.01
CA ASN A 532 -26.72 1.14 -43.30
C ASN A 532 -25.83 -0.13 -43.29
N ASN A 533 -25.88 -0.94 -42.24
CA ASN A 533 -25.07 -2.15 -42.05
C ASN A 533 -23.56 -1.94 -42.17
N ARG A 534 -23.08 -0.75 -41.83
CA ARG A 534 -21.63 -0.43 -41.87
C ARG A 534 -20.94 -0.90 -40.61
N VAL A 535 -19.71 -1.39 -40.75
CA VAL A 535 -18.90 -1.85 -39.66
C VAL A 535 -17.58 -1.06 -39.65
N LEU A 536 -17.18 -0.59 -38.48
CA LEU A 536 -15.89 0.12 -38.32
C LEU A 536 -14.74 -0.83 -38.64
N SER A 537 -13.94 -0.51 -39.67
CA SER A 537 -12.81 -1.33 -40.12
C SER A 537 -11.45 -0.82 -39.64
N ARG A 538 -11.28 0.51 -39.55
CA ARG A 538 -10.02 1.10 -39.07
C ARG A 538 -10.24 2.50 -38.53
N ILE A 539 -9.28 2.95 -37.72
CA ILE A 539 -9.21 4.30 -37.18
C ILE A 539 -7.85 4.89 -37.56
N ALA A 540 -7.84 6.01 -38.29
CA ALA A 540 -6.63 6.79 -38.50
C ALA A 540 -6.53 7.86 -37.41
N VAL A 541 -5.36 8.00 -36.82
CA VAL A 541 -5.08 8.93 -35.73
C VAL A 541 -4.12 10.00 -36.23
N PHE A 542 -4.55 11.23 -36.22
CA PHE A 542 -3.74 12.38 -36.60
C PHE A 542 -3.17 13.01 -35.35
N HIS A 543 -1.85 13.13 -35.28
CA HIS A 543 -1.19 13.69 -34.11
C HIS A 543 0.17 14.33 -34.43
N GLY A 544 0.55 15.29 -33.61
CA GLY A 544 1.89 15.88 -33.55
C GLY A 544 2.39 15.83 -32.11
N ALA A 545 2.52 16.99 -31.48
CA ALA A 545 2.76 17.10 -30.04
C ALA A 545 1.51 16.78 -29.20
N THR A 546 0.32 16.93 -29.78
CA THR A 546 -0.99 16.61 -29.20
C THR A 546 -1.80 15.77 -30.19
N LEU A 547 -2.96 15.29 -29.75
CA LEU A 547 -3.93 14.66 -30.64
C LEU A 547 -4.65 15.74 -31.46
N ASP A 548 -4.54 15.67 -32.78
CA ASP A 548 -5.16 16.64 -33.70
C ASP A 548 -6.53 16.16 -34.16
N GLY A 549 -6.69 14.86 -34.43
CA GLY A 549 -7.97 14.31 -34.86
C GLY A 549 -7.98 12.80 -35.05
N LEU A 550 -9.17 12.27 -35.26
CA LEU A 550 -9.43 10.86 -35.56
C LEU A 550 -10.29 10.75 -36.82
N GLU A 551 -9.98 9.79 -37.66
CA GLU A 551 -10.83 9.40 -38.78
C GLU A 551 -11.28 7.95 -38.63
N PHE A 552 -12.55 7.75 -38.58
CA PHE A 552 -13.18 6.44 -38.52
C PHE A 552 -13.54 6.01 -39.92
N VAL A 553 -13.01 4.89 -40.36
CA VAL A 553 -13.21 4.33 -41.69
C VAL A 553 -14.02 3.05 -41.55
N TYR A 554 -15.11 2.97 -42.29
CA TYR A 554 -16.01 1.83 -42.29
C TYR A 554 -15.68 0.85 -43.43
N ASP A 555 -16.31 -0.32 -43.42
CA ASP A 555 -16.11 -1.40 -44.39
C ASP A 555 -16.55 -1.03 -45.80
N ASP A 556 -17.46 -0.06 -45.97
CA ASP A 556 -17.86 0.52 -47.24
C ASP A 556 -16.99 1.70 -47.72
N ALA A 557 -15.83 1.89 -47.09
CA ALA A 557 -14.89 3.00 -47.29
C ALA A 557 -15.44 4.40 -46.95
N SER A 558 -16.64 4.51 -46.40
CA SER A 558 -17.11 5.80 -45.86
C SER A 558 -16.31 6.21 -44.63
N THR A 559 -16.21 7.50 -44.38
CA THR A 559 -15.39 8.05 -43.29
C THR A 559 -16.16 9.04 -42.44
N GLN A 560 -15.79 9.13 -41.17
CA GLN A 560 -16.19 10.18 -40.25
C GLN A 560 -14.93 10.77 -39.60
N VAL A 561 -14.82 12.09 -39.57
CA VAL A 561 -13.66 12.78 -38.99
C VAL A 561 -14.08 13.50 -37.72
N LEU A 562 -13.31 13.32 -36.66
CA LEU A 562 -13.40 14.05 -35.40
C LEU A 562 -12.12 14.86 -35.22
N GLY A 563 -12.22 16.17 -35.08
CA GLY A 563 -11.06 17.07 -35.03
C GLY A 563 -10.55 17.49 -36.40
N ARG A 564 -9.25 17.63 -36.59
CA ARG A 564 -8.62 18.15 -37.81
C ARG A 564 -7.68 17.12 -38.44
N ARG A 565 -7.57 17.15 -39.77
CA ARG A 565 -6.46 16.52 -40.48
C ARG A 565 -5.39 17.59 -40.65
N PRO A 566 -4.25 17.54 -39.95
CA PRO A 566 -3.20 18.54 -40.12
C PRO A 566 -2.45 18.32 -41.43
N ASP A 567 -2.08 19.40 -42.08
CA ASP A 567 -1.15 19.39 -43.21
C ASP A 567 0.27 19.13 -42.63
N GLY A 568 0.79 17.90 -42.71
CA GLY A 568 2.15 17.55 -42.31
C GLY A 568 2.35 16.92 -40.94
N GLY A 569 1.28 16.47 -40.26
CA GLY A 569 1.35 15.70 -39.02
C GLY A 569 1.66 14.21 -39.24
N ARG A 570 1.86 13.46 -38.13
CA ARG A 570 1.95 11.99 -38.15
C ARG A 570 0.55 11.39 -38.24
N THR A 571 0.43 10.31 -39.00
CA THR A 571 -0.79 9.52 -39.09
C THR A 571 -0.47 8.08 -38.73
N ASP A 572 -1.07 7.60 -37.65
CA ASP A 572 -1.03 6.18 -37.29
C ASP A 572 -2.39 5.54 -37.59
N VAL A 573 -2.39 4.24 -37.84
CA VAL A 573 -3.61 3.50 -38.17
C VAL A 573 -3.79 2.34 -37.20
N PHE A 574 -5.00 2.22 -36.68
CA PHE A 574 -5.47 1.09 -35.90
C PHE A 574 -6.53 0.30 -36.67
N GLU A 575 -6.22 -0.91 -37.05
CA GLU A 575 -7.15 -1.80 -37.75
C GLU A 575 -7.98 -2.61 -36.75
N VAL A 576 -9.29 -2.73 -37.03
CA VAL A 576 -10.24 -3.55 -36.28
C VAL A 576 -10.45 -4.85 -37.05
N ASP A 577 -10.24 -6.00 -36.40
CA ASP A 577 -10.42 -7.30 -37.06
C ASP A 577 -11.90 -7.70 -37.13
N ILE A 578 -12.60 -7.10 -38.08
CA ILE A 578 -14.04 -7.34 -38.30
C ILE A 578 -14.34 -8.80 -38.63
N ARG A 579 -13.38 -9.56 -39.19
CA ARG A 579 -13.56 -10.98 -39.50
C ARG A 579 -13.70 -11.83 -38.24
N LYS A 580 -13.09 -11.40 -37.13
CA LYS A 580 -13.25 -12.02 -35.81
C LYS A 580 -14.39 -11.43 -35.01
N GLY A 581 -15.19 -10.56 -35.59
CA GLY A 581 -16.26 -9.86 -34.87
C GLY A 581 -15.76 -8.85 -33.84
N GLU A 582 -14.52 -8.35 -34.02
CA GLU A 582 -13.95 -7.35 -33.14
C GLU A 582 -14.64 -5.99 -33.35
N TYR A 583 -14.93 -5.31 -32.27
CA TYR A 583 -15.47 -3.95 -32.27
C TYR A 583 -14.85 -3.12 -31.15
N LEU A 584 -14.89 -1.80 -31.29
CA LEU A 584 -14.39 -0.86 -30.31
C LEU A 584 -15.29 -0.84 -29.06
N THR A 585 -14.69 -1.02 -27.89
CA THR A 585 -15.42 -0.98 -26.60
C THR A 585 -15.15 0.29 -25.80
N GLY A 586 -14.05 1.01 -26.11
CA GLY A 586 -13.70 2.24 -25.44
C GLY A 586 -12.30 2.73 -25.81
N PHE A 587 -11.86 3.76 -25.12
CA PHE A 587 -10.51 4.31 -25.26
C PHE A 587 -10.00 4.85 -23.94
N ASN A 588 -8.68 4.77 -23.77
CA ASN A 588 -7.96 5.51 -22.74
C ASN A 588 -7.46 6.82 -23.37
N LEU A 589 -7.62 7.92 -22.66
CA LEU A 589 -7.15 9.23 -23.10
C LEU A 589 -6.01 9.69 -22.19
N ARG A 590 -4.93 10.16 -22.78
CA ARG A 590 -3.91 10.89 -22.04
C ARG A 590 -4.26 12.38 -22.09
N VAL A 591 -4.39 12.98 -20.91
CA VAL A 591 -4.86 14.37 -20.77
C VAL A 591 -3.81 15.19 -20.02
N GLY A 592 -3.34 16.26 -20.64
CA GLY A 592 -2.47 17.27 -20.06
C GLY A 592 -3.08 18.66 -20.22
N ALA A 593 -2.44 19.56 -20.99
CA ALA A 593 -3.03 20.86 -21.36
C ALA A 593 -4.22 20.68 -22.34
N GLY A 594 -4.30 19.53 -23.02
CA GLY A 594 -5.36 19.08 -23.91
C GLY A 594 -5.37 17.56 -23.95
N ILE A 595 -6.04 16.97 -24.94
CA ILE A 595 -5.93 15.54 -25.21
C ILE A 595 -4.61 15.30 -25.94
N GLU A 596 -3.69 14.64 -25.28
CA GLU A 596 -2.31 14.43 -25.78
C GLU A 596 -2.14 13.09 -26.45
N GLY A 597 -2.97 12.10 -26.11
CA GLY A 597 -2.92 10.77 -26.71
C GLY A 597 -4.19 9.96 -26.51
N VAL A 598 -4.35 8.91 -27.35
CA VAL A 598 -5.48 7.99 -27.32
C VAL A 598 -4.99 6.55 -27.50
N GLN A 599 -5.59 5.63 -26.75
CA GLN A 599 -5.41 4.19 -26.88
C GLN A 599 -6.78 3.54 -27.03
N PHE A 600 -6.96 2.69 -28.02
CA PHE A 600 -8.23 2.01 -28.31
C PHE A 600 -8.31 0.67 -27.55
N LEU A 601 -9.54 0.34 -27.10
CA LEU A 601 -9.87 -0.91 -26.43
C LEU A 601 -10.91 -1.65 -27.25
N THR A 602 -10.74 -2.97 -27.42
CA THR A 602 -11.65 -3.77 -28.26
C THR A 602 -12.33 -4.90 -27.49
N SER A 603 -13.40 -5.42 -28.09
CA SER A 603 -14.24 -6.50 -27.54
C SER A 603 -13.49 -7.82 -27.31
N VAL A 604 -12.39 -8.04 -28.01
CA VAL A 604 -11.52 -9.24 -27.87
C VAL A 604 -10.39 -9.02 -26.87
N GLY A 605 -10.43 -7.91 -26.10
CA GLY A 605 -9.42 -7.59 -25.08
C GLY A 605 -8.13 -7.00 -25.61
N ARG A 606 -8.07 -6.63 -26.90
CA ARG A 606 -6.91 -6.00 -27.51
C ARG A 606 -6.87 -4.50 -27.16
N LYS A 607 -5.66 -4.01 -26.85
CA LYS A 607 -5.36 -2.59 -26.70
C LYS A 607 -4.43 -2.16 -27.83
N SER A 608 -4.67 -0.98 -28.40
CA SER A 608 -3.71 -0.38 -29.32
C SER A 608 -2.44 0.11 -28.59
N ALA A 609 -1.43 0.51 -29.32
CA ALA A 609 -0.43 1.44 -28.78
C ALA A 609 -1.11 2.75 -28.35
N MET A 610 -0.44 3.54 -27.50
CA MET A 610 -0.86 4.91 -27.21
C MET A 610 -0.42 5.78 -28.40
N PHE A 611 -1.37 6.28 -29.16
CA PHE A 611 -1.12 7.22 -30.26
C PHE A 611 -1.09 8.63 -29.74
N GLY A 612 -0.17 9.48 -30.23
CA GLY A 612 0.04 10.84 -29.75
C GLY A 612 1.29 10.98 -28.89
N SER A 613 1.34 11.97 -27.99
CA SER A 613 2.49 12.19 -27.12
C SER A 613 2.70 11.00 -26.17
N GLN A 614 3.94 10.52 -26.10
CA GLN A 614 4.35 9.48 -25.14
C GLN A 614 4.89 10.07 -23.82
N GLN A 615 5.08 11.39 -23.74
CA GLN A 615 5.62 12.09 -22.58
C GLN A 615 4.62 13.17 -22.13
N GLY A 616 4.42 13.29 -20.81
CA GLY A 616 3.51 14.26 -20.21
C GLY A 616 2.07 13.75 -20.04
N GLY A 617 1.29 14.43 -19.21
CA GLY A 617 -0.10 14.11 -18.91
C GLY A 617 -0.30 12.84 -18.04
N SER A 618 -1.51 12.69 -17.49
CA SER A 618 -1.97 11.47 -16.79
C SER A 618 -2.95 10.69 -17.67
N LEU A 619 -2.92 9.37 -17.56
CA LEU A 619 -3.93 8.46 -18.11
C LEU A 619 -5.22 8.53 -17.31
#